data_25ab428d1c4ef15ebbc3b68c87daf97b
#
_entry.id   25ab428d1c4ef15ebbc3b68c87daf97b
#
_cell.length_a   1.000
_cell.length_b   1.000
_cell.length_c   1.000
_cell.angle_alpha   90.00
_cell.angle_beta   90.00
_cell.angle_gamma   90.00
#
_symmetry.space_group_name_H-M   'P 1'
#
loop_
_entity.id
_entity.type
_entity.pdbx_description
1 polymer ?
#
loop_
_entity_poly.entity_id
_entity_poly.type
_entity_poly.pdbx_seq_one_letter_code
_entity_poly.pdbx_strand_id
1 'polypeptide(L)'
;MGPMNAFDSQAEDSPSTIGRSLRSRPLARKKLSEMVEEELEQMIRRREFGEGEQLPSERELMAFFNVGRPSVREALAALKRKGLVQINNGERARVSRPSADTIISELSGMAKDFLAHPGGIAHFEQLRLFFESSLVRYAAEHATDEQIDRLAKALEINSESLDDNTLFIRSDVDFHRILAEIPGNPIFMAIHVALLDWLIAARPTVADQELYEHNNVSYQQHIAIVDAIRQRDPEEADRALQEHLNSVSATWHAFSKSKKLRK
;
A
#
# COMPACT_ATOMS: atom_id res chain seq x y z
N MET A 1 11.75 63.13 -54.23
CA MET A 1 11.10 63.91 -53.18
C MET A 1 10.01 63.05 -52.58
N GLY A 2 10.16 62.60 -51.36
CA GLY A 2 9.14 61.86 -50.64
C GLY A 2 9.77 61.30 -49.38
N PRO A 3 9.20 61.52 -48.21
CA PRO A 3 9.91 61.21 -46.97
C PRO A 3 9.73 59.75 -46.51
N MET A 4 10.75 59.30 -45.87
CA MET A 4 10.82 58.03 -45.13
C MET A 4 9.77 57.96 -44.02
N ASN A 5 9.03 56.86 -43.96
CA ASN A 5 8.23 56.50 -42.81
C ASN A 5 9.04 55.64 -41.85
N ALA A 6 9.20 56.13 -40.60
CA ALA A 6 9.73 55.40 -39.48
C ALA A 6 8.73 54.34 -38.99
N PHE A 7 9.14 53.11 -38.93
CA PHE A 7 8.41 52.06 -38.20
C PHE A 7 8.79 52.13 -36.74
N ASP A 8 7.82 52.59 -35.94
CA ASP A 8 7.87 52.55 -34.49
C ASP A 8 7.50 51.13 -34.04
N SER A 9 8.50 50.36 -33.62
CA SER A 9 8.29 49.04 -33.04
C SER A 9 8.24 49.15 -31.53
N GLN A 10 7.01 49.29 -31.02
CA GLN A 10 6.78 49.07 -29.59
C GLN A 10 6.86 47.58 -29.30
N ALA A 11 8.01 47.14 -28.80
CA ALA A 11 8.14 45.84 -28.14
C ALA A 11 7.54 45.99 -26.75
N GLU A 12 6.35 45.39 -26.54
CA GLU A 12 5.79 45.19 -25.22
C GLU A 12 6.68 44.23 -24.45
N ASP A 13 7.38 44.76 -23.50
CA ASP A 13 8.17 44.03 -22.50
C ASP A 13 7.21 43.31 -21.54
N SER A 14 6.95 42.05 -21.79
CA SER A 14 6.25 41.18 -20.85
C SER A 14 7.13 40.97 -19.63
N PRO A 15 6.70 41.32 -18.40
CA PRO A 15 7.52 41.12 -17.22
C PRO A 15 7.73 39.61 -16.97
N SER A 16 8.97 39.18 -17.12
CA SER A 16 9.42 37.83 -16.79
C SER A 16 9.06 37.51 -15.34
N THR A 17 8.29 36.41 -15.18
CA THR A 17 7.81 35.86 -13.90
C THR A 17 8.94 35.26 -13.04
N ILE A 18 10.18 35.69 -13.19
CA ILE A 18 11.35 35.22 -12.43
C ILE A 18 11.72 36.27 -11.38
N GLY A 19 10.77 36.67 -10.55
CA GLY A 19 10.97 37.66 -9.50
C GLY A 19 10.46 37.26 -8.12
N ARG A 20 10.23 35.96 -7.86
CA ARG A 20 10.10 35.51 -6.48
C ARG A 20 11.51 35.45 -5.87
N SER A 21 11.90 36.54 -5.24
CA SER A 21 13.06 36.60 -4.37
C SER A 21 13.09 35.34 -3.48
N LEU A 22 14.00 34.42 -3.77
CA LEU A 22 14.39 33.36 -2.87
C LEU A 22 14.99 34.01 -1.64
N ARG A 23 14.18 34.35 -0.64
CA ARG A 23 14.69 34.76 0.67
C ARG A 23 15.57 33.64 1.16
N SER A 24 16.81 33.94 1.54
CA SER A 24 17.73 32.96 2.09
C SER A 24 17.05 32.24 3.25
N ARG A 25 16.78 30.95 3.07
CA ARG A 25 16.23 30.06 4.10
C ARG A 25 17.44 29.34 4.69
N PRO A 26 17.88 29.67 5.90
CA PRO A 26 18.99 28.93 6.48
C PRO A 26 18.59 27.45 6.54
N LEU A 27 19.47 26.57 6.05
CA LEU A 27 19.30 25.15 6.21
C LEU A 27 19.25 24.84 7.70
N ALA A 28 18.18 24.18 8.15
CA ALA A 28 18.07 23.79 9.53
C ALA A 28 19.26 22.91 9.91
N ARG A 29 19.93 23.21 11.02
CA ARG A 29 20.92 22.30 11.61
C ARG A 29 20.24 20.96 11.84
N LYS A 30 20.89 19.88 11.44
CA LYS A 30 20.40 18.53 11.67
C LYS A 30 20.09 18.36 13.16
N LYS A 31 18.92 17.82 13.48
CA LYS A 31 18.51 17.63 14.87
C LYS A 31 19.41 16.60 15.53
N LEU A 32 19.67 16.76 16.83
CA LEU A 32 20.42 15.76 17.59
C LEU A 32 19.79 14.37 17.52
N SER A 33 18.45 14.28 17.49
CA SER A 33 17.73 13.03 17.32
C SER A 33 18.02 12.35 15.98
N GLU A 34 18.12 13.10 14.88
CA GLU A 34 18.47 12.59 13.55
C GLU A 34 19.91 12.06 13.50
N MET A 35 20.83 12.76 14.18
CA MET A 35 22.23 12.32 14.25
C MET A 35 22.37 11.03 15.07
N VAL A 36 21.66 10.90 16.20
CA VAL A 36 21.61 9.68 17.02
C VAL A 36 20.98 8.53 16.25
N GLU A 37 19.88 8.79 15.54
CA GLU A 37 19.21 7.80 14.67
C GLU A 37 20.18 7.23 13.64
N GLU A 38 20.85 8.10 12.89
CA GLU A 38 21.78 7.68 11.85
C GLU A 38 22.96 6.87 12.39
N GLU A 39 23.53 7.30 13.51
CA GLU A 39 24.65 6.56 14.08
C GLU A 39 24.22 5.19 14.59
N LEU A 40 23.10 5.09 15.29
CA LEU A 40 22.53 3.81 15.71
C LEU A 40 22.17 2.93 14.51
N GLU A 41 21.59 3.48 13.46
CA GLU A 41 21.32 2.75 12.20
C GLU A 41 22.61 2.18 11.61
N GLN A 42 23.70 2.98 11.56
CA GLN A 42 24.98 2.52 11.06
C GLN A 42 25.58 1.41 11.93
N MET A 43 25.50 1.53 13.27
CA MET A 43 25.96 0.49 14.21
C MET A 43 25.22 -0.82 13.98
N ILE A 44 23.90 -0.77 13.81
CA ILE A 44 23.08 -1.95 13.48
C ILE A 44 23.49 -2.54 12.12
N ARG A 45 23.67 -1.72 11.08
CA ARG A 45 24.08 -2.17 9.74
C ARG A 45 25.49 -2.77 9.74
N ARG A 46 26.41 -2.27 10.56
CA ARG A 46 27.75 -2.85 10.77
C ARG A 46 27.73 -4.09 11.65
N ARG A 47 26.54 -4.51 12.12
CA ARG A 47 26.36 -5.65 13.03
C ARG A 47 27.10 -5.52 14.36
N GLU A 48 27.26 -4.29 14.85
CA GLU A 48 27.76 -4.05 16.22
C GLU A 48 26.72 -4.54 17.24
N PHE A 49 25.45 -4.61 16.84
CA PHE A 49 24.35 -5.27 17.53
C PHE A 49 23.71 -6.29 16.60
N GLY A 50 23.59 -7.54 17.05
CA GLY A 50 22.99 -8.63 16.30
C GLY A 50 21.46 -8.59 16.32
N GLU A 51 20.80 -9.29 15.39
CA GLU A 51 19.34 -9.43 15.37
C GLU A 51 18.84 -10.07 16.69
N GLY A 52 17.80 -9.49 17.30
CA GLY A 52 17.28 -9.89 18.60
C GLY A 52 18.07 -9.38 19.79
N GLU A 53 19.25 -8.79 19.58
CA GLU A 53 20.06 -8.21 20.64
C GLU A 53 19.44 -6.92 21.18
N GLN A 54 19.57 -6.69 22.47
CA GLN A 54 19.11 -5.46 23.12
C GLN A 54 20.08 -4.32 22.85
N LEU A 55 19.56 -3.18 22.43
CA LEU A 55 20.32 -1.94 22.44
C LEU A 55 20.61 -1.48 23.88
N PRO A 56 21.63 -0.65 24.08
CA PRO A 56 21.86 0.01 25.37
C PRO A 56 20.59 0.75 25.83
N SER A 57 20.42 0.87 27.14
CA SER A 57 19.29 1.60 27.74
C SER A 57 19.28 3.07 27.31
N GLU A 58 18.11 3.74 27.36
CA GLU A 58 18.01 5.17 27.08
C GLU A 58 19.08 5.97 27.86
N ARG A 59 19.34 5.61 29.13
CA ARG A 59 20.35 6.28 29.98
C ARG A 59 21.77 6.08 29.46
N GLU A 60 22.10 4.88 28.99
CA GLU A 60 23.42 4.58 28.43
C GLU A 60 23.60 5.30 27.08
N LEU A 61 22.57 5.32 26.23
CA LEU A 61 22.59 6.06 24.96
C LEU A 61 22.71 7.58 25.15
N MET A 62 22.03 8.14 26.17
CA MET A 62 22.18 9.55 26.55
C MET A 62 23.63 9.88 26.93
N ALA A 63 24.27 9.01 27.72
CA ALA A 63 25.64 9.21 28.10
C ALA A 63 26.61 9.02 26.94
N PHE A 64 26.38 8.02 26.09
CA PHE A 64 27.24 7.70 24.92
C PHE A 64 27.25 8.82 23.88
N PHE A 65 26.05 9.34 23.53
CA PHE A 65 25.91 10.40 22.53
C PHE A 65 25.99 11.81 23.13
N ASN A 66 26.06 11.95 24.45
CA ASN A 66 26.00 13.23 25.15
C ASN A 66 24.78 14.07 24.73
N VAL A 67 23.58 13.47 24.72
CA VAL A 67 22.30 14.10 24.32
C VAL A 67 21.23 13.92 25.40
N GLY A 68 20.18 14.75 25.31
CA GLY A 68 19.04 14.64 26.22
C GLY A 68 18.12 13.44 25.86
N ARG A 69 17.32 13.01 26.87
CA ARG A 69 16.35 11.91 26.74
C ARG A 69 15.39 12.08 25.56
N PRO A 70 14.83 13.29 25.24
CA PRO A 70 13.96 13.47 24.09
C PRO A 70 14.62 13.04 22.77
N SER A 71 15.89 13.43 22.55
CA SER A 71 16.63 13.09 21.32
C SER A 71 16.83 11.59 21.18
N VAL A 72 17.14 10.86 22.26
CA VAL A 72 17.27 9.40 22.24
C VAL A 72 15.91 8.74 21.92
N ARG A 73 14.83 9.19 22.55
CA ARG A 73 13.50 8.62 22.34
C ARG A 73 12.98 8.86 20.93
N GLU A 74 13.19 10.04 20.38
CA GLU A 74 12.86 10.36 18.98
C GLU A 74 13.65 9.48 18.01
N ALA A 75 14.96 9.30 18.24
CA ALA A 75 15.80 8.43 17.43
C ALA A 75 15.33 6.96 17.48
N LEU A 76 15.07 6.43 18.67
CA LEU A 76 14.55 5.06 18.83
C LEU A 76 13.16 4.89 18.18
N ALA A 77 12.30 5.89 18.28
CA ALA A 77 11.01 5.88 17.63
C ALA A 77 11.14 5.88 16.08
N ALA A 78 12.11 6.62 15.54
CA ALA A 78 12.42 6.61 14.13
C ALA A 78 12.97 5.25 13.65
N LEU A 79 13.89 4.65 14.39
CA LEU A 79 14.39 3.30 14.10
C LEU A 79 13.30 2.23 14.19
N LYS A 80 12.34 2.38 15.12
CA LYS A 80 11.15 1.51 15.20
C LYS A 80 10.29 1.62 13.96
N ARG A 81 10.00 2.84 13.48
CA ARG A 81 9.27 3.04 12.21
C ARG A 81 9.97 2.37 11.03
N LYS A 82 11.30 2.48 10.96
CA LYS A 82 12.12 1.80 9.93
C LYS A 82 12.18 0.27 10.12
N GLY A 83 11.59 -0.29 11.17
CA GLY A 83 11.64 -1.72 11.48
C GLY A 83 13.01 -2.25 11.88
N LEU A 84 13.96 -1.36 12.19
CA LEU A 84 15.31 -1.72 12.62
C LEU A 84 15.39 -2.08 14.11
N VAL A 85 14.40 -1.67 14.88
CA VAL A 85 14.25 -2.05 16.29
C VAL A 85 12.79 -2.32 16.63
N GLN A 86 12.57 -3.23 17.57
CA GLN A 86 11.30 -3.44 18.26
C GLN A 86 11.39 -2.88 19.66
N ILE A 87 10.32 -2.21 20.10
CA ILE A 87 10.20 -1.62 21.44
C ILE A 87 8.88 -2.05 22.03
N ASN A 88 8.91 -2.92 23.03
CA ASN A 88 7.76 -3.31 23.83
C ASN A 88 7.67 -2.44 25.07
N ASN A 89 6.46 -2.31 25.66
CA ASN A 89 6.26 -1.51 26.85
C ASN A 89 7.12 -2.01 28.02
N GLY A 90 7.95 -1.13 28.58
CA GLY A 90 8.83 -1.42 29.71
C GLY A 90 10.11 -2.19 29.34
N GLU A 91 10.34 -2.54 28.10
CA GLU A 91 11.54 -3.24 27.65
C GLU A 91 12.54 -2.31 26.95
N ARG A 92 13.79 -2.76 26.87
CA ARG A 92 14.82 -2.12 26.03
C ARG A 92 14.53 -2.40 24.57
N ALA A 93 14.87 -1.47 23.70
CA ALA A 93 14.82 -1.68 22.27
C ALA A 93 15.67 -2.89 21.87
N ARG A 94 15.15 -3.75 20.98
CA ARG A 94 15.86 -4.89 20.42
C ARG A 94 16.01 -4.68 18.90
N VAL A 95 17.19 -5.05 18.40
CA VAL A 95 17.44 -5.02 16.95
C VAL A 95 16.50 -5.99 16.24
N SER A 96 15.85 -5.51 15.19
CA SER A 96 15.01 -6.31 14.30
C SER A 96 15.39 -6.08 12.84
N ARG A 97 14.84 -6.89 11.97
CA ARG A 97 14.94 -6.66 10.53
C ARG A 97 13.62 -6.06 10.02
N PRO A 98 13.69 -5.11 9.08
CA PRO A 98 12.50 -4.67 8.40
C PRO A 98 11.77 -5.85 7.78
N SER A 99 10.48 -6.01 8.12
CA SER A 99 9.59 -6.96 7.47
C SER A 99 8.98 -6.33 6.21
N ALA A 100 8.36 -7.16 5.37
CA ALA A 100 7.57 -6.68 4.25
C ALA A 100 6.48 -5.70 4.73
N ASP A 101 5.82 -5.98 5.86
CA ASP A 101 4.79 -5.11 6.45
C ASP A 101 5.36 -3.74 6.86
N THR A 102 6.59 -3.70 7.37
CA THR A 102 7.26 -2.43 7.71
C THR A 102 7.46 -1.55 6.47
N ILE A 103 7.89 -2.15 5.35
CA ILE A 103 8.08 -1.44 4.09
C ILE A 103 6.75 -0.86 3.61
N ILE A 104 5.69 -1.66 3.66
CA ILE A 104 4.35 -1.26 3.21
C ILE A 104 3.73 -0.21 4.14
N SER A 105 3.91 -0.33 5.45
CA SER A 105 3.34 0.63 6.41
C SER A 105 3.87 2.05 6.21
N GLU A 106 5.12 2.21 5.81
CA GLU A 106 5.70 3.53 5.47
C GLU A 106 5.04 4.17 4.25
N LEU A 107 4.52 3.36 3.30
CA LEU A 107 3.82 3.84 2.12
C LEU A 107 2.35 4.20 2.38
N SER A 108 1.76 3.71 3.47
CA SER A 108 0.30 3.80 3.71
C SER A 108 -0.21 5.23 3.82
N GLY A 109 0.57 6.15 4.39
CA GLY A 109 0.21 7.57 4.46
C GLY A 109 0.10 8.19 3.07
N MET A 110 1.12 7.99 2.23
CA MET A 110 1.17 8.51 0.86
C MET A 110 0.10 7.87 -0.03
N ALA A 111 -0.20 6.58 0.16
CA ALA A 111 -1.25 5.88 -0.56
C ALA A 111 -2.63 6.49 -0.29
N LYS A 112 -2.95 6.82 0.97
CA LYS A 112 -4.21 7.50 1.33
C LYS A 112 -4.34 8.86 0.68
N ASP A 113 -3.27 9.66 0.70
CA ASP A 113 -3.26 10.97 0.06
C ASP A 113 -3.45 10.84 -1.46
N PHE A 114 -2.80 9.87 -2.09
CA PHE A 114 -2.92 9.61 -3.52
C PHE A 114 -4.33 9.14 -3.91
N LEU A 115 -4.96 8.27 -3.11
CA LEU A 115 -6.35 7.81 -3.32
C LEU A 115 -7.38 8.95 -3.23
N ALA A 116 -7.09 9.99 -2.45
CA ALA A 116 -7.95 11.17 -2.36
C ALA A 116 -7.91 12.07 -3.61
N HIS A 117 -6.91 11.92 -4.49
CA HIS A 117 -6.82 12.69 -5.73
C HIS A 117 -7.78 12.13 -6.80
N PRO A 118 -8.24 12.98 -7.75
CA PRO A 118 -9.02 12.53 -8.89
C PRO A 118 -8.26 11.43 -9.68
N GLY A 119 -8.91 10.29 -9.89
CA GLY A 119 -8.31 9.15 -10.59
C GLY A 119 -7.42 8.24 -9.73
N GLY A 120 -7.14 8.60 -8.47
CA GLY A 120 -6.30 7.80 -7.58
C GLY A 120 -6.78 6.36 -7.43
N ILE A 121 -8.08 6.17 -7.19
CA ILE A 121 -8.69 4.84 -7.07
C ILE A 121 -8.46 4.02 -8.35
N ALA A 122 -8.71 4.59 -9.53
CA ALA A 122 -8.53 3.88 -10.80
C ALA A 122 -7.08 3.41 -11.03
N HIS A 123 -6.08 4.18 -10.60
CA HIS A 123 -4.68 3.77 -10.68
C HIS A 123 -4.37 2.58 -9.74
N PHE A 124 -4.96 2.55 -8.54
CA PHE A 124 -4.79 1.42 -7.62
C PHE A 124 -5.56 0.18 -8.11
N GLU A 125 -6.74 0.32 -8.71
CA GLU A 125 -7.47 -0.76 -9.36
C GLU A 125 -6.68 -1.34 -10.55
N GLN A 126 -6.05 -0.48 -11.35
CA GLN A 126 -5.16 -0.92 -12.44
C GLN A 126 -3.92 -1.66 -11.90
N LEU A 127 -3.31 -1.17 -10.82
CA LEU A 127 -2.21 -1.86 -10.15
C LEU A 127 -2.67 -3.23 -9.63
N ARG A 128 -3.84 -3.31 -8.99
CA ARG A 128 -4.44 -4.55 -8.51
C ARG A 128 -4.62 -5.55 -9.65
N LEU A 129 -5.24 -5.11 -10.74
CA LEU A 129 -5.47 -5.95 -11.91
C LEU A 129 -4.16 -6.54 -12.44
N PHE A 130 -3.16 -5.69 -12.68
CA PHE A 130 -1.86 -6.13 -13.19
C PHE A 130 -1.15 -7.12 -12.24
N PHE A 131 -1.19 -6.83 -10.95
CA PHE A 131 -0.52 -7.63 -9.94
C PHE A 131 -1.22 -8.98 -9.73
N GLU A 132 -2.54 -9.00 -9.56
CA GLU A 132 -3.30 -10.22 -9.34
C GLU A 132 -3.39 -11.10 -10.59
N SER A 133 -3.40 -10.53 -11.81
CA SER A 133 -3.25 -11.28 -13.06
C SER A 133 -1.96 -12.12 -13.06
N SER A 134 -0.86 -11.54 -12.60
CA SER A 134 0.39 -12.28 -12.49
C SER A 134 0.34 -13.38 -11.42
N LEU A 135 -0.33 -13.12 -10.29
CA LEU A 135 -0.49 -14.09 -9.21
C LEU A 135 -1.36 -15.28 -9.60
N VAL A 136 -2.48 -15.05 -10.29
CA VAL A 136 -3.41 -16.11 -10.67
C VAL A 136 -2.81 -17.01 -11.77
N ARG A 137 -2.09 -16.42 -12.73
CA ARG A 137 -1.32 -17.17 -13.73
C ARG A 137 -0.29 -18.07 -13.06
N TYR A 138 0.48 -17.51 -12.13
CA TYR A 138 1.45 -18.27 -11.35
C TYR A 138 0.78 -19.40 -10.56
N ALA A 139 -0.38 -19.15 -9.95
CA ALA A 139 -1.14 -20.14 -9.22
C ALA A 139 -1.60 -21.30 -10.13
N ALA A 140 -2.09 -21.02 -11.33
CA ALA A 140 -2.48 -22.05 -12.30
C ALA A 140 -1.29 -22.97 -12.68
N GLU A 141 -0.10 -22.38 -12.85
CA GLU A 141 1.10 -23.12 -13.24
C GLU A 141 1.75 -23.89 -12.07
N HIS A 142 1.70 -23.38 -10.83
CA HIS A 142 2.59 -23.83 -9.75
C HIS A 142 1.90 -24.20 -8.44
N ALA A 143 0.60 -23.90 -8.25
CA ALA A 143 -0.09 -24.20 -7.00
C ALA A 143 -0.06 -25.71 -6.70
N THR A 144 0.20 -26.06 -5.44
CA THR A 144 0.05 -27.44 -4.97
C THR A 144 -1.42 -27.79 -4.80
N ASP A 145 -1.75 -29.09 -4.79
CA ASP A 145 -3.11 -29.55 -4.56
C ASP A 145 -3.65 -29.05 -3.21
N GLU A 146 -2.80 -29.01 -2.18
CA GLU A 146 -3.16 -28.43 -0.87
C GLU A 146 -3.52 -26.93 -0.96
N GLN A 147 -2.80 -26.18 -1.78
CA GLN A 147 -3.11 -24.74 -1.99
C GLN A 147 -4.42 -24.56 -2.76
N ILE A 148 -4.69 -25.45 -3.74
CA ILE A 148 -5.98 -25.46 -4.46
C ILE A 148 -7.13 -25.84 -3.52
N ASP A 149 -6.93 -26.80 -2.63
CA ASP A 149 -7.93 -27.17 -1.61
C ASP A 149 -8.19 -26.02 -0.63
N ARG A 150 -7.18 -25.23 -0.29
CA ARG A 150 -7.37 -24.02 0.52
C ARG A 150 -8.21 -22.96 -0.21
N LEU A 151 -8.01 -22.77 -1.51
CA LEU A 151 -8.87 -21.88 -2.32
C LEU A 151 -10.31 -22.40 -2.37
N ALA A 152 -10.52 -23.71 -2.53
CA ALA A 152 -11.85 -24.32 -2.50
C ALA A 152 -12.56 -24.11 -1.15
N LYS A 153 -11.86 -24.26 -0.02
CA LYS A 153 -12.41 -23.97 1.31
C LYS A 153 -12.75 -22.48 1.49
N ALA A 154 -11.96 -21.57 0.92
CA ALA A 154 -12.29 -20.15 0.93
C ALA A 154 -13.59 -19.85 0.15
N LEU A 155 -13.87 -20.59 -0.93
CA LEU A 155 -15.15 -20.51 -1.65
C LEU A 155 -16.33 -20.98 -0.81
N GLU A 156 -16.18 -22.02 0.01
CA GLU A 156 -17.24 -22.47 0.93
C GLU A 156 -17.64 -21.35 1.89
N ILE A 157 -16.63 -20.72 2.54
CA ILE A 157 -16.86 -19.57 3.45
C ILE A 157 -17.47 -18.39 2.70
N ASN A 158 -17.03 -18.15 1.48
CA ASN A 158 -17.54 -17.07 0.64
C ASN A 158 -19.04 -17.27 0.33
N SER A 159 -19.46 -18.53 0.01
CA SER A 159 -20.85 -18.87 -0.25
C SER A 159 -21.75 -18.72 0.96
N GLU A 160 -21.25 -19.01 2.17
CA GLU A 160 -21.96 -18.87 3.43
C GLU A 160 -22.13 -17.39 3.88
N SER A 161 -21.44 -16.47 3.24
CA SER A 161 -21.35 -15.06 3.62
C SER A 161 -22.14 -14.12 2.70
N LEU A 162 -22.86 -14.64 1.71
CA LEU A 162 -23.51 -13.84 0.65
C LEU A 162 -24.46 -12.76 1.19
N ASP A 163 -25.16 -13.06 2.29
CA ASP A 163 -26.16 -12.19 2.91
C ASP A 163 -25.54 -11.16 3.90
N ASP A 164 -24.29 -11.34 4.30
CA ASP A 164 -23.56 -10.47 5.23
C ASP A 164 -22.35 -9.85 4.53
N ASN A 165 -22.48 -8.60 4.14
CA ASN A 165 -21.42 -7.90 3.42
C ASN A 165 -20.09 -7.80 4.18
N THR A 166 -20.14 -7.71 5.51
CA THR A 166 -18.91 -7.65 6.32
C THR A 166 -18.18 -8.97 6.31
N LEU A 167 -18.90 -10.07 6.42
CA LEU A 167 -18.33 -11.42 6.33
C LEU A 167 -17.88 -11.72 4.90
N PHE A 168 -18.67 -11.32 3.89
CA PHE A 168 -18.32 -11.51 2.50
C PHE A 168 -17.02 -10.79 2.13
N ILE A 169 -16.85 -9.51 2.49
CA ILE A 169 -15.61 -8.78 2.24
C ILE A 169 -14.41 -9.47 2.90
N ARG A 170 -14.57 -10.01 4.10
CA ARG A 170 -13.47 -10.73 4.78
C ARG A 170 -13.09 -12.00 4.02
N SER A 171 -14.06 -12.81 3.63
CA SER A 171 -13.82 -14.05 2.89
C SER A 171 -13.28 -13.79 1.49
N ASP A 172 -13.72 -12.71 0.82
CA ASP A 172 -13.20 -12.21 -0.45
C ASP A 172 -11.70 -11.84 -0.33
N VAL A 173 -11.36 -11.05 0.68
CA VAL A 173 -9.95 -10.69 0.98
C VAL A 173 -9.12 -11.95 1.26
N ASP A 174 -9.64 -12.89 2.05
CA ASP A 174 -8.94 -14.14 2.37
C ASP A 174 -8.73 -15.01 1.14
N PHE A 175 -9.69 -15.07 0.21
CA PHE A 175 -9.55 -15.78 -1.06
C PHE A 175 -8.38 -15.20 -1.90
N HIS A 176 -8.37 -13.90 -2.11
CA HIS A 176 -7.30 -13.24 -2.87
C HIS A 176 -5.94 -13.30 -2.15
N ARG A 177 -5.94 -13.28 -0.79
CA ARG A 177 -4.71 -13.46 0.00
C ARG A 177 -4.07 -14.82 -0.23
N ILE A 178 -4.86 -15.88 -0.35
CA ILE A 178 -4.33 -17.22 -0.66
C ILE A 178 -3.60 -17.21 -2.00
N LEU A 179 -4.14 -16.53 -3.03
CA LEU A 179 -3.44 -16.38 -4.31
C LEU A 179 -2.08 -15.69 -4.16
N ALA A 180 -2.00 -14.65 -3.32
CA ALA A 180 -0.76 -13.93 -3.07
C ALA A 180 0.26 -14.72 -2.23
N GLU A 181 -0.19 -15.72 -1.45
CA GLU A 181 0.68 -16.62 -0.68
C GLU A 181 1.36 -17.69 -1.55
N ILE A 182 0.72 -18.14 -2.63
CA ILE A 182 1.19 -19.25 -3.47
C ILE A 182 2.63 -19.09 -3.95
N PRO A 183 3.10 -17.89 -4.40
CA PRO A 183 4.48 -17.72 -4.80
C PRO A 183 5.51 -17.81 -3.66
N GLY A 184 5.08 -17.84 -2.39
CA GLY A 184 5.96 -17.93 -1.22
C GLY A 184 6.80 -16.67 -0.97
N ASN A 185 6.49 -15.55 -1.61
CA ASN A 185 7.20 -14.29 -1.43
C ASN A 185 6.46 -13.38 -0.44
N PRO A 186 7.00 -13.11 0.76
CA PRO A 186 6.32 -12.30 1.77
C PRO A 186 6.05 -10.85 1.32
N ILE A 187 6.83 -10.32 0.38
CA ILE A 187 6.60 -8.98 -0.17
C ILE A 187 5.33 -8.97 -1.03
N PHE A 188 5.06 -10.03 -1.80
CA PHE A 188 3.85 -10.09 -2.62
C PHE A 188 2.60 -10.09 -1.74
N MET A 189 2.60 -10.88 -0.67
CA MET A 189 1.50 -10.89 0.28
C MET A 189 1.32 -9.54 0.97
N ALA A 190 2.38 -8.91 1.44
CA ALA A 190 2.30 -7.61 2.09
C ALA A 190 1.77 -6.51 1.15
N ILE A 191 2.23 -6.47 -0.10
CA ILE A 191 1.71 -5.55 -1.13
C ILE A 191 0.23 -5.81 -1.37
N HIS A 192 -0.17 -7.06 -1.54
CA HIS A 192 -1.55 -7.44 -1.83
C HIS A 192 -2.50 -7.01 -0.70
N VAL A 193 -2.17 -7.36 0.56
CA VAL A 193 -2.98 -6.99 1.73
C VAL A 193 -3.12 -5.47 1.83
N ALA A 194 -2.03 -4.73 1.70
CA ALA A 194 -2.08 -3.27 1.79
C ALA A 194 -2.92 -2.65 0.66
N LEU A 195 -2.78 -3.16 -0.56
CA LEU A 195 -3.52 -2.69 -1.73
C LEU A 195 -5.02 -2.88 -1.54
N LEU A 196 -5.44 -4.06 -1.04
CA LEU A 196 -6.85 -4.32 -0.72
C LEU A 196 -7.36 -3.43 0.41
N ASP A 197 -6.62 -3.30 1.51
CA ASP A 197 -6.99 -2.43 2.63
C ASP A 197 -7.22 -0.99 2.18
N TRP A 198 -6.34 -0.46 1.33
CA TRP A 198 -6.47 0.90 0.81
C TRP A 198 -7.69 1.07 -0.10
N LEU A 199 -7.94 0.11 -1.01
CA LEU A 199 -9.09 0.15 -1.90
C LEU A 199 -10.41 -0.03 -1.14
N ILE A 200 -10.49 -0.95 -0.17
CA ILE A 200 -11.66 -1.18 0.66
C ILE A 200 -11.97 0.06 1.50
N ALA A 201 -10.95 0.68 2.11
CA ALA A 201 -11.14 1.91 2.89
C ALA A 201 -11.67 3.08 2.05
N ALA A 202 -11.45 3.08 0.74
CA ALA A 202 -11.95 4.10 -0.19
C ALA A 202 -13.37 3.83 -0.69
N ARG A 203 -13.95 2.64 -0.43
CA ARG A 203 -15.30 2.26 -0.89
C ARG A 203 -16.39 3.03 -0.14
N PRO A 204 -17.52 3.38 -0.79
CA PRO A 204 -18.66 3.95 -0.10
C PRO A 204 -19.35 2.89 0.76
N THR A 205 -19.93 3.31 1.87
CA THR A 205 -20.83 2.45 2.66
C THR A 205 -22.14 2.23 1.90
N VAL A 206 -22.52 0.97 1.72
CA VAL A 206 -23.72 0.51 1.01
C VAL A 206 -24.48 -0.44 1.95
N ALA A 207 -25.81 -0.51 1.85
CA ALA A 207 -26.62 -1.44 2.63
C ALA A 207 -26.46 -2.89 2.14
N ASP A 208 -26.48 -3.86 3.05
CA ASP A 208 -26.24 -5.28 2.74
C ASP A 208 -27.22 -5.82 1.67
N GLN A 209 -28.49 -5.41 1.72
CA GLN A 209 -29.51 -5.81 0.76
C GLN A 209 -29.22 -5.40 -0.69
N GLU A 210 -28.45 -4.32 -0.89
CA GLU A 210 -28.04 -3.86 -2.22
C GLU A 210 -26.83 -4.64 -2.75
N LEU A 211 -26.18 -5.45 -1.91
CA LEU A 211 -24.91 -6.12 -2.22
C LEU A 211 -25.04 -7.62 -2.43
N TYR A 212 -26.17 -8.26 -2.08
CA TYR A 212 -26.35 -9.69 -2.24
C TYR A 212 -26.08 -10.16 -3.68
N GLU A 213 -26.71 -9.56 -4.67
CA GLU A 213 -26.51 -9.92 -6.07
C GLU A 213 -25.05 -9.70 -6.51
N HIS A 214 -24.42 -8.63 -6.04
CA HIS A 214 -23.02 -8.37 -6.30
C HIS A 214 -22.12 -9.44 -5.67
N ASN A 215 -22.37 -9.80 -4.42
CA ASN A 215 -21.63 -10.84 -3.70
C ASN A 215 -21.78 -12.19 -4.42
N ASN A 216 -23.00 -12.52 -4.86
CA ASN A 216 -23.26 -13.75 -5.58
C ASN A 216 -22.52 -13.79 -6.94
N VAL A 217 -22.51 -12.68 -7.70
CA VAL A 217 -21.74 -12.58 -8.95
C VAL A 217 -20.25 -12.77 -8.67
N SER A 218 -19.69 -12.10 -7.66
CA SER A 218 -18.29 -12.24 -7.26
C SER A 218 -17.96 -13.70 -6.88
N TYR A 219 -18.83 -14.35 -6.12
CA TYR A 219 -18.68 -15.75 -5.75
C TYR A 219 -18.62 -16.69 -6.96
N GLN A 220 -19.53 -16.52 -7.96
CA GLN A 220 -19.52 -17.31 -9.18
C GLN A 220 -18.23 -17.10 -9.99
N GLN A 221 -17.73 -15.88 -10.02
CA GLN A 221 -16.45 -15.55 -10.68
C GLN A 221 -15.25 -16.18 -9.94
N HIS A 222 -15.27 -16.23 -8.60
CA HIS A 222 -14.23 -16.93 -7.83
C HIS A 222 -14.23 -18.43 -8.14
N ILE A 223 -15.39 -19.07 -8.31
CA ILE A 223 -15.48 -20.47 -8.74
C ILE A 223 -14.76 -20.66 -10.08
N ALA A 224 -15.04 -19.78 -11.06
CA ALA A 224 -14.39 -19.87 -12.37
C ALA A 224 -12.86 -19.73 -12.28
N ILE A 225 -12.35 -18.85 -11.41
CA ILE A 225 -10.91 -18.70 -11.15
C ILE A 225 -10.31 -19.99 -10.59
N VAL A 226 -10.95 -20.59 -9.56
CA VAL A 226 -10.44 -21.83 -8.94
C VAL A 226 -10.50 -23.01 -9.91
N ASP A 227 -11.54 -23.11 -10.72
CA ASP A 227 -11.69 -24.15 -11.72
C ASP A 227 -10.60 -24.05 -12.81
N ALA A 228 -10.26 -22.85 -13.26
CA ALA A 228 -9.16 -22.63 -14.21
C ALA A 228 -7.80 -22.98 -13.59
N ILE A 229 -7.56 -22.62 -12.31
CA ILE A 229 -6.34 -23.00 -11.58
C ILE A 229 -6.26 -24.53 -11.44
N ARG A 230 -7.36 -25.20 -11.11
CA ARG A 230 -7.44 -26.66 -11.01
C ARG A 230 -7.16 -27.35 -12.34
N GLN A 231 -7.60 -26.76 -13.44
CA GLN A 231 -7.34 -27.24 -14.80
C GLN A 231 -5.93 -26.91 -15.30
N ARG A 232 -5.15 -26.18 -14.51
CA ARG A 232 -3.80 -25.75 -14.89
C ARG A 232 -3.78 -24.88 -16.15
N ASP A 233 -4.82 -24.04 -16.32
CA ASP A 233 -4.96 -23.13 -17.44
C ASP A 233 -4.70 -21.68 -16.99
N PRO A 234 -3.47 -21.15 -17.19
CA PRO A 234 -3.12 -19.80 -16.76
C PRO A 234 -3.81 -18.70 -17.57
N GLU A 235 -4.16 -18.96 -18.84
CA GLU A 235 -4.85 -17.98 -19.69
C GLU A 235 -6.31 -17.83 -19.24
N GLU A 236 -7.00 -18.93 -18.99
CA GLU A 236 -8.37 -18.93 -18.50
C GLU A 236 -8.44 -18.37 -17.07
N ALA A 237 -7.49 -18.71 -16.19
CA ALA A 237 -7.42 -18.18 -14.84
C ALA A 237 -7.26 -16.65 -14.83
N ASP A 238 -6.40 -16.11 -15.70
CA ASP A 238 -6.22 -14.66 -15.89
C ASP A 238 -7.50 -14.00 -16.44
N ARG A 239 -8.13 -14.60 -17.44
CA ARG A 239 -9.38 -14.10 -18.02
C ARG A 239 -10.50 -14.02 -16.97
N ALA A 240 -10.69 -15.10 -16.20
CA ALA A 240 -11.69 -15.14 -15.14
C ALA A 240 -11.42 -14.09 -14.04
N LEU A 241 -10.15 -13.91 -13.64
CA LEU A 241 -9.78 -12.88 -12.68
C LEU A 241 -10.03 -11.47 -13.20
N GLN A 242 -9.67 -11.17 -14.46
CA GLN A 242 -9.91 -9.87 -15.07
C GLN A 242 -11.41 -9.55 -15.14
N GLU A 243 -12.25 -10.53 -15.50
CA GLU A 243 -13.70 -10.39 -15.47
C GLU A 243 -14.21 -10.05 -14.07
N HIS A 244 -13.75 -10.78 -13.06
CA HIS A 244 -14.08 -10.53 -11.66
C HIS A 244 -13.68 -9.11 -11.21
N LEU A 245 -12.42 -8.72 -11.37
CA LEU A 245 -11.94 -7.42 -10.89
C LEU A 245 -12.61 -6.25 -11.62
N ASN A 246 -12.88 -6.38 -12.91
CA ASN A 246 -13.59 -5.37 -13.67
C ASN A 246 -15.07 -5.26 -13.22
N SER A 247 -15.73 -6.36 -12.91
CA SER A 247 -17.10 -6.39 -12.37
C SER A 247 -17.15 -5.69 -11.00
N VAL A 248 -16.23 -6.02 -10.09
CA VAL A 248 -16.10 -5.37 -8.77
C VAL A 248 -15.88 -3.87 -8.92
N SER A 249 -14.94 -3.44 -9.76
CA SER A 249 -14.66 -2.02 -10.00
C SER A 249 -15.89 -1.29 -10.54
N ALA A 250 -16.56 -1.84 -11.56
CA ALA A 250 -17.77 -1.24 -12.13
C ALA A 250 -18.88 -1.04 -11.10
N THR A 251 -19.10 -2.03 -10.22
CA THR A 251 -20.11 -1.96 -9.15
C THR A 251 -19.79 -0.84 -8.16
N TRP A 252 -18.57 -0.76 -7.66
CA TRP A 252 -18.18 0.27 -6.69
C TRP A 252 -18.16 1.68 -7.30
N HIS A 253 -17.82 1.82 -8.58
CA HIS A 253 -17.95 3.08 -9.31
C HIS A 253 -19.42 3.52 -9.46
N ALA A 254 -20.36 2.59 -9.71
CA ALA A 254 -21.78 2.88 -9.77
C ALA A 254 -22.33 3.38 -8.42
N PHE A 255 -22.01 2.70 -7.32
CA PHE A 255 -22.38 3.13 -5.97
C PHE A 255 -21.81 4.51 -5.60
N SER A 256 -20.56 4.79 -5.98
CA SER A 256 -19.93 6.09 -5.74
C SER A 256 -20.61 7.23 -6.48
N LYS A 257 -21.07 6.99 -7.71
CA LYS A 257 -21.83 7.98 -8.51
C LYS A 257 -23.22 8.23 -7.93
N SER A 258 -23.95 7.18 -7.55
CA SER A 258 -25.29 7.30 -6.96
C SER A 258 -25.30 8.08 -5.66
N LYS A 259 -24.28 7.90 -4.82
CA LYS A 259 -24.14 8.64 -3.55
C LYS A 259 -23.85 10.13 -3.74
N LYS A 260 -23.14 10.50 -4.83
CA LYS A 260 -22.88 11.93 -5.17
C LYS A 260 -24.15 12.65 -5.68
N LEU A 261 -25.07 11.93 -6.30
CA LEU A 261 -26.33 12.50 -6.81
C LEU A 261 -27.40 12.67 -5.72
N ARG A 262 -27.25 12.02 -4.56
CA ARG A 262 -28.18 12.12 -3.41
C ARG A 262 -27.77 13.18 -2.38
N LYS A 263 -26.63 13.84 -2.56
CA LYS A 263 -26.15 14.98 -1.76
C LYS A 263 -26.31 16.30 -2.50
#